data_b597dd3971ee30b7fc53adcda21c5e3b
#
_entry.id   b597dd3971ee30b7fc53adcda21c5e3b
#
_cell.length_a   1.000
_cell.length_b   1.000
_cell.length_c   1.000
_cell.angle_alpha   90.00
_cell.angle_beta   90.00
_cell.angle_gamma   90.00
#
_symmetry.space_group_name_H-M   'P 1'
#
loop_
_entity.id
_entity.type
_entity.pdbx_description
1 polymer ?
#
loop_
_entity_poly.entity_id
_entity_poly.type
_entity_poly.pdbx_seq_one_letter_code
_entity_poly.pdbx_strand_id
1 'polypeptide(L)'
;MHNNFLLKSKNSKFFDFFINALFSSNNFIEHKNEIEPFYSKYEIKLKENIKLLKDQRCLGYVNLKIGKSNDGMVQIFNHREQGNLKARLIHNYDLNDELIIINTAGGLTSGDLNLNSIQVDCNTSLNITTQSMEKIYNCKNLLANAYTNITVGDNSNVSWMPLETIFFNGGKLRRRLNIDLKPSSNFFAVETLIFGLSLIHIS
;
A
#
# COMPACT_ATOMS: atom_id res chain seq x y z
N MET A 1 -1.30 -9.67 -26.87
CA MET A 1 -2.73 -9.77 -26.53
C MET A 1 -2.82 -10.51 -25.21
N HIS A 2 -2.94 -9.82 -24.09
CA HIS A 2 -2.83 -10.40 -22.77
C HIS A 2 -4.19 -10.46 -22.08
N ASN A 3 -4.45 -11.57 -21.47
CA ASN A 3 -5.58 -12.05 -20.72
C ASN A 3 -6.26 -11.06 -19.74
N ASN A 4 -6.76 -9.95 -20.22
CA ASN A 4 -7.61 -9.03 -19.46
C ASN A 4 -9.08 -9.49 -19.37
N PHE A 5 -9.40 -10.67 -19.85
CA PHE A 5 -10.79 -11.09 -20.04
C PHE A 5 -11.41 -11.90 -18.89
N LEU A 6 -10.62 -12.42 -17.97
CA LEU A 6 -11.14 -13.35 -16.94
C LEU A 6 -11.74 -12.68 -15.69
N LEU A 7 -11.49 -11.42 -15.48
CA LEU A 7 -12.07 -10.70 -14.33
C LEU A 7 -13.38 -9.97 -14.64
N LYS A 8 -13.64 -9.63 -15.92
CA LYS A 8 -14.82 -8.84 -16.30
C LYS A 8 -16.14 -9.57 -16.30
N SER A 9 -16.20 -10.90 -16.50
CA SER A 9 -17.48 -11.57 -16.74
C SER A 9 -18.02 -12.47 -15.62
N LYS A 10 -17.18 -12.93 -14.69
CA LYS A 10 -17.61 -13.84 -13.62
C LYS A 10 -17.47 -13.32 -12.19
N ASN A 11 -16.82 -12.21 -11.97
CA ASN A 11 -16.46 -11.72 -10.64
C ASN A 11 -16.99 -10.31 -10.30
N SER A 12 -17.82 -9.66 -11.11
CA SER A 12 -18.30 -8.31 -10.83
C SER A 12 -19.05 -8.24 -9.49
N LYS A 13 -19.97 -9.15 -9.23
CA LYS A 13 -20.71 -9.21 -7.96
C LYS A 13 -19.82 -9.46 -6.75
N PHE A 14 -18.77 -10.22 -6.96
CA PHE A 14 -17.83 -10.59 -5.90
C PHE A 14 -16.85 -9.44 -5.62
N PHE A 15 -16.38 -8.76 -6.66
CA PHE A 15 -15.60 -7.54 -6.56
C PHE A 15 -16.43 -6.43 -5.90
N ASP A 16 -17.68 -6.24 -6.32
CA ASP A 16 -18.60 -5.27 -5.72
C ASP A 16 -18.88 -5.56 -4.24
N PHE A 17 -19.02 -6.83 -3.87
CA PHE A 17 -19.16 -7.23 -2.47
C PHE A 17 -17.89 -6.94 -1.65
N PHE A 18 -16.73 -7.29 -2.18
CA PHE A 18 -15.44 -7.03 -1.52
C PHE A 18 -15.20 -5.54 -1.33
N ILE A 19 -15.46 -4.79 -2.35
CA ILE A 19 -15.33 -3.35 -2.35
C ILE A 19 -16.36 -2.70 -1.41
N ASN A 20 -17.60 -3.14 -1.40
CA ASN A 20 -18.60 -2.69 -0.42
C ASN A 20 -18.22 -3.05 1.01
N ALA A 21 -17.57 -4.19 1.22
CA ALA A 21 -17.03 -4.58 2.52
C ALA A 21 -15.81 -3.75 2.92
N LEU A 22 -14.96 -3.34 1.96
CA LEU A 22 -13.83 -2.43 2.18
C LEU A 22 -14.27 -1.00 2.48
N PHE A 23 -15.33 -0.55 1.83
CA PHE A 23 -15.70 0.85 1.76
C PHE A 23 -17.20 1.03 2.05
N SER A 24 -17.65 0.72 3.21
CA SER A 24 -19.05 0.82 3.64
C SER A 24 -19.68 2.23 3.56
N SER A 25 -19.22 3.09 2.64
CA SER A 25 -19.73 4.44 2.43
C SER A 25 -20.29 4.65 1.02
N ASN A 26 -21.33 5.48 0.91
CA ASN A 26 -22.11 5.77 -0.29
C ASN A 26 -21.31 6.37 -1.48
N ASN A 27 -20.03 6.71 -1.33
CA ASN A 27 -19.20 7.35 -2.36
C ASN A 27 -18.36 6.36 -3.19
N PHE A 28 -18.65 5.10 -3.10
CA PHE A 28 -17.81 4.03 -3.65
C PHE A 28 -17.82 3.93 -5.18
N ILE A 29 -18.93 4.28 -5.85
CA ILE A 29 -19.07 4.11 -7.31
C ILE A 29 -18.02 4.92 -8.09
N GLU A 30 -17.63 6.10 -7.58
CA GLU A 30 -16.60 6.94 -8.20
C GLU A 30 -15.18 6.34 -8.13
N HIS A 31 -14.92 5.45 -7.18
CA HIS A 31 -13.57 4.95 -6.88
C HIS A 31 -13.28 3.55 -7.42
N LYS A 32 -14.29 2.84 -7.89
CA LYS A 32 -14.15 1.50 -8.47
C LYS A 32 -13.12 1.45 -9.58
N ASN A 33 -13.14 2.43 -10.48
CA ASN A 33 -12.25 2.50 -11.65
C ASN A 33 -10.79 2.75 -11.28
N GLU A 34 -10.50 3.30 -10.11
CA GLU A 34 -9.14 3.56 -9.63
C GLU A 34 -8.53 2.33 -8.94
N ILE A 35 -9.35 1.54 -8.27
CA ILE A 35 -8.90 0.38 -7.50
C ILE A 35 -8.86 -0.89 -8.36
N GLU A 36 -9.76 -1.02 -9.34
CA GLU A 36 -9.83 -2.18 -10.24
C GLU A 36 -8.51 -2.45 -10.98
N PRO A 37 -7.79 -1.45 -11.54
CA PRO A 37 -6.49 -1.66 -12.14
C PRO A 37 -5.45 -2.18 -11.15
N PHE A 38 -5.52 -1.76 -9.89
CA PHE A 38 -4.63 -2.22 -8.84
C PHE A 38 -4.82 -3.71 -8.55
N TYR A 39 -6.07 -4.15 -8.41
CA TYR A 39 -6.38 -5.55 -8.16
C TYR A 39 -6.09 -6.45 -9.36
N SER A 40 -6.44 -6.02 -10.57
CA SER A 40 -6.16 -6.78 -11.78
C SER A 40 -4.65 -6.95 -12.03
N LYS A 41 -3.87 -5.92 -11.73
CA LYS A 41 -2.41 -5.93 -11.89
C LYS A 41 -1.74 -6.91 -10.93
N TYR A 42 -2.28 -7.11 -9.73
CA TYR A 42 -1.64 -7.90 -8.68
C TYR A 42 -2.18 -9.33 -8.54
N GLU A 43 -3.15 -9.74 -9.35
CA GLU A 43 -3.78 -11.07 -9.23
C GLU A 43 -4.15 -11.42 -7.77
N ILE A 44 -4.65 -10.43 -7.04
CA ILE A 44 -5.03 -10.63 -5.64
C ILE A 44 -6.13 -11.69 -5.63
N LYS A 45 -5.87 -12.82 -5.01
CA LYS A 45 -6.86 -13.89 -4.86
C LYS A 45 -7.94 -13.44 -3.87
N LEU A 46 -8.82 -12.61 -4.35
CA LEU A 46 -9.91 -12.01 -3.59
C LEU A 46 -10.80 -13.06 -2.90
N LYS A 47 -10.98 -14.23 -3.52
CA LYS A 47 -11.82 -15.31 -2.99
C LYS A 47 -11.36 -15.82 -1.62
N GLU A 48 -10.05 -15.88 -1.39
CA GLU A 48 -9.49 -16.36 -0.12
C GLU A 48 -9.66 -15.31 0.98
N ASN A 49 -9.54 -14.03 0.64
CA ASN A 49 -9.60 -12.95 1.61
C ASN A 49 -11.04 -12.59 2.02
N ILE A 50 -12.03 -12.76 1.14
CA ILE A 50 -13.43 -12.41 1.43
C ILE A 50 -14.09 -13.32 2.46
N LYS A 51 -13.80 -14.62 2.43
CA LYS A 51 -14.33 -15.55 3.43
C LYS A 51 -13.90 -15.17 4.85
N LEU A 52 -12.81 -14.42 4.95
CA LEU A 52 -12.20 -13.97 6.20
C LEU A 52 -12.58 -12.55 6.61
N LEU A 53 -13.18 -11.77 5.72
CA LEU A 53 -13.74 -10.45 6.09
C LEU A 53 -14.86 -10.55 7.13
N LYS A 54 -15.38 -11.75 7.37
CA LYS A 54 -16.31 -12.02 8.50
C LYS A 54 -15.62 -11.93 9.85
N ASP A 55 -14.31 -12.14 9.88
CA ASP A 55 -13.49 -11.96 11.07
C ASP A 55 -12.91 -10.55 11.04
N GLN A 56 -12.66 -9.92 12.16
CA GLN A 56 -12.03 -8.60 12.25
C GLN A 56 -10.66 -8.64 11.57
N ARG A 57 -10.56 -8.07 10.35
CA ARG A 57 -9.32 -7.97 9.57
C ARG A 57 -8.99 -6.51 9.30
N CYS A 58 -7.68 -6.23 9.23
CA CYS A 58 -7.22 -4.91 8.82
C CYS A 58 -7.20 -4.83 7.30
N LEU A 59 -7.88 -3.83 6.79
CA LEU A 59 -7.89 -3.47 5.38
C LEU A 59 -7.50 -2.01 5.27
N GLY A 60 -6.29 -1.78 4.76
CA GLY A 60 -5.74 -0.44 4.59
C GLY A 60 -5.57 -0.08 3.13
N TYR A 61 -5.93 1.14 2.78
CA TYR A 61 -5.73 1.70 1.46
C TYR A 61 -5.27 3.14 1.54
N VAL A 62 -4.22 3.47 0.78
CA VAL A 62 -3.74 4.83 0.53
C VAL A 62 -3.60 5.02 -0.97
N ASN A 63 -4.18 6.10 -1.51
CA ASN A 63 -3.97 6.53 -2.88
C ASN A 63 -3.62 8.01 -2.89
N LEU A 64 -2.43 8.33 -3.39
CA LEU A 64 -1.87 9.67 -3.38
C LEU A 64 -1.38 10.07 -4.76
N LYS A 65 -1.62 11.34 -5.09
CA LYS A 65 -0.93 12.03 -6.17
C LYS A 65 -0.16 13.21 -5.57
N ILE A 66 1.16 13.21 -5.75
CA ILE A 66 2.09 14.16 -5.13
C ILE A 66 2.91 14.85 -6.23
N GLY A 67 3.11 16.13 -6.11
CA GLY A 67 3.87 16.90 -7.07
C GLY A 67 4.19 18.28 -6.55
N LYS A 68 4.84 19.10 -7.37
CA LYS A 68 5.11 20.50 -7.05
C LYS A 68 3.94 21.39 -7.45
N SER A 69 3.59 22.31 -6.56
CA SER A 69 2.67 23.41 -6.84
C SER A 69 3.36 24.51 -7.65
N ASN A 70 2.63 25.53 -8.03
CA ASN A 70 3.13 26.65 -8.84
C ASN A 70 4.25 27.45 -8.14
N ASP A 71 4.27 27.45 -6.84
CA ASP A 71 5.31 28.06 -5.99
C ASP A 71 6.52 27.12 -5.74
N GLY A 72 6.51 25.94 -6.33
CA GLY A 72 7.60 24.96 -6.25
C GLY A 72 7.57 24.04 -5.03
N MET A 73 6.62 24.21 -4.11
CA MET A 73 6.48 23.34 -2.95
C MET A 73 5.85 22.00 -3.31
N VAL A 74 6.34 20.93 -2.73
CA VAL A 74 5.73 19.61 -2.86
C VAL A 74 4.41 19.57 -2.09
N GLN A 75 3.35 19.06 -2.70
CA GLN A 75 2.05 18.91 -2.05
C GLN A 75 1.30 17.68 -2.55
N ILE A 76 0.30 17.26 -1.80
CA ILE A 76 -0.60 16.17 -2.17
C ILE A 76 -1.81 16.75 -2.91
N PHE A 77 -1.94 16.43 -4.19
CA PHE A 77 -3.06 16.86 -5.05
C PHE A 77 -4.27 15.94 -4.94
N ASN A 78 -4.04 14.65 -4.70
CA ASN A 78 -5.09 13.68 -4.42
C ASN A 78 -4.70 12.91 -3.17
N HIS A 79 -5.61 12.84 -2.21
CA HIS A 79 -5.37 12.20 -0.92
C HIS A 79 -6.56 11.35 -0.52
N ARG A 80 -6.38 10.04 -0.56
CA ARG A 80 -7.38 9.07 -0.12
C ARG A 80 -6.76 8.09 0.84
N GLU A 81 -7.40 7.94 1.98
CA GLU A 81 -7.00 7.03 3.04
C GLU A 81 -8.20 6.24 3.52
N GLN A 82 -8.03 4.94 3.71
CA GLN A 82 -9.07 4.10 4.28
C GLN A 82 -8.49 3.03 5.20
N GLY A 83 -9.29 2.62 6.15
CA GLY A 83 -8.93 1.60 7.12
C GLY A 83 -7.74 2.02 7.97
N ASN A 84 -6.81 1.08 8.15
CA ASN A 84 -5.64 1.25 9.01
C ASN A 84 -4.47 2.00 8.38
N LEU A 85 -4.50 2.29 7.07
CA LEU A 85 -3.44 3.06 6.43
C LEU A 85 -3.74 4.55 6.43
N LYS A 86 -2.71 5.33 6.73
CA LYS A 86 -2.67 6.79 6.69
C LYS A 86 -1.37 7.25 6.02
N ALA A 87 -1.36 8.51 5.56
CA ALA A 87 -0.17 9.14 5.02
C ALA A 87 -0.04 10.59 5.49
N ARG A 88 1.21 11.05 5.66
CA ARG A 88 1.52 12.43 6.02
C ARG A 88 2.71 12.90 5.21
N LEU A 89 2.60 14.08 4.64
CA LEU A 89 3.70 14.78 3.97
C LEU A 89 4.34 15.73 4.96
N ILE A 90 5.65 15.63 5.11
CA ILE A 90 6.47 16.48 5.97
C ILE A 90 7.41 17.29 5.07
N HIS A 91 7.42 18.59 5.24
CA HIS A 91 8.32 19.49 4.53
C HIS A 91 9.63 19.64 5.30
N ASN A 92 10.73 19.42 4.60
CA ASN A 92 12.08 19.57 5.12
C ASN A 92 12.78 20.73 4.41
N TYR A 93 13.30 21.70 5.16
CA TYR A 93 13.93 22.90 4.58
C TYR A 93 15.25 22.61 3.85
N ASP A 94 16.04 21.67 4.36
CA ASP A 94 17.40 21.37 3.84
C ASP A 94 17.51 20.01 3.14
N LEU A 95 16.42 19.27 3.07
CA LEU A 95 16.38 17.90 2.51
C LEU A 95 15.16 17.76 1.60
N ASN A 96 15.07 16.62 0.91
CA ASN A 96 13.85 16.28 0.19
C ASN A 96 12.66 16.12 1.16
N ASP A 97 11.49 16.54 0.72
CA ASP A 97 10.26 16.32 1.47
C ASP A 97 10.02 14.82 1.71
N GLU A 98 9.34 14.51 2.79
CA GLU A 98 9.16 13.13 3.25
C GLU A 98 7.68 12.76 3.32
N LEU A 99 7.31 11.68 2.65
CA LEU A 99 6.01 11.04 2.77
C LEU A 99 6.10 9.89 3.78
N ILE A 100 5.35 9.99 4.86
CA ILE A 100 5.29 8.96 5.90
C ILE A 100 4.01 8.15 5.75
N ILE A 101 4.14 6.84 5.49
CA ILE A 101 3.03 5.89 5.50
C ILE A 101 2.88 5.33 6.92
N ILE A 102 1.65 5.32 7.42
CA ILE A 102 1.33 4.96 8.80
C ILE A 102 0.37 3.78 8.79
N ASN A 103 0.75 2.67 9.42
CA ASN A 103 -0.15 1.58 9.72
C ASN A 103 -0.64 1.69 11.18
N THR A 104 -1.88 2.13 11.38
CA THR A 104 -2.46 2.33 12.71
C THR A 104 -2.88 1.03 13.40
N ALA A 105 -2.81 -0.11 12.72
CA ALA A 105 -3.12 -1.42 13.31
C ALA A 105 -1.96 -2.00 14.13
N GLY A 106 -0.77 -1.38 14.08
CA GLY A 106 0.40 -1.83 14.83
C GLY A 106 1.06 -3.10 14.29
N GLY A 107 0.63 -3.61 13.14
CA GLY A 107 1.19 -4.79 12.46
C GLY A 107 0.14 -5.49 11.61
N LEU A 108 0.55 -6.60 11.00
CA LEU A 108 -0.30 -7.42 10.12
C LEU A 108 -0.37 -8.86 10.61
N THR A 109 -1.51 -9.49 10.39
CA THR A 109 -1.73 -10.90 10.69
C THR A 109 -2.50 -11.60 9.55
N SER A 110 -2.94 -12.81 9.79
CA SER A 110 -3.62 -13.69 8.83
C SER A 110 -4.77 -13.00 8.11
N GLY A 111 -4.70 -12.83 6.80
CA GLY A 111 -5.76 -12.24 5.97
C GLY A 111 -5.80 -10.72 5.91
N ASP A 112 -4.93 -10.02 6.64
CA ASP A 112 -4.82 -8.56 6.54
C ASP A 112 -4.31 -8.13 5.15
N LEU A 113 -4.75 -6.97 4.70
CA LEU A 113 -4.41 -6.42 3.40
C LEU A 113 -4.11 -4.91 3.49
N ASN A 114 -2.91 -4.52 3.10
CA ASN A 114 -2.51 -3.13 2.94
C ASN A 114 -2.16 -2.82 1.49
N LEU A 115 -2.72 -1.72 0.97
CA LEU A 115 -2.55 -1.28 -0.41
C LEU A 115 -2.08 0.18 -0.43
N ASN A 116 -0.93 0.44 -1.06
CA ASN A 116 -0.41 1.78 -1.31
C ASN A 116 -0.34 2.03 -2.82
N SER A 117 -0.90 3.12 -3.29
CA SER A 117 -0.79 3.63 -4.66
C SER A 117 -0.30 5.07 -4.59
N ILE A 118 0.91 5.31 -5.07
CA ILE A 118 1.58 6.62 -4.95
C ILE A 118 2.04 7.03 -6.35
N GLN A 119 1.50 8.12 -6.83
CA GLN A 119 1.93 8.77 -8.06
C GLN A 119 2.72 10.02 -7.70
N VAL A 120 3.97 10.10 -8.15
CA VAL A 120 4.83 11.27 -8.02
C VAL A 120 4.91 11.93 -9.39
N ASP A 121 4.47 13.18 -9.48
CA ASP A 121 4.47 13.96 -10.74
C ASP A 121 5.89 14.40 -11.11
N CYS A 122 6.05 14.96 -12.32
CA CYS A 122 7.34 15.37 -12.87
C CYS A 122 8.08 16.40 -11.98
N ASN A 123 9.40 16.43 -12.08
CA ASN A 123 10.29 17.39 -11.39
C ASN A 123 10.18 17.37 -9.86
N THR A 124 9.78 16.26 -9.27
CA THR A 124 9.55 16.14 -7.83
C THR A 124 10.59 15.25 -7.17
N SER A 125 11.15 15.70 -6.04
CA SER A 125 12.03 14.88 -5.20
C SER A 125 11.32 14.53 -3.90
N LEU A 126 11.24 13.25 -3.55
CA LEU A 126 10.45 12.75 -2.44
C LEU A 126 11.08 11.53 -1.78
N ASN A 127 11.19 11.56 -0.47
CA ASN A 127 11.51 10.39 0.33
C ASN A 127 10.21 9.75 0.84
N ILE A 128 10.09 8.44 0.75
CA ILE A 128 8.93 7.69 1.24
C ILE A 128 9.40 6.71 2.29
N THR A 129 8.83 6.80 3.48
CA THR A 129 9.14 5.95 4.63
C THR A 129 7.89 5.49 5.35
N THR A 130 8.04 4.72 6.44
CA THR A 130 6.95 4.34 7.35
C THR A 130 7.16 4.92 8.73
N GLN A 131 6.08 5.20 9.46
CA GLN A 131 6.18 5.75 10.82
C GLN A 131 6.83 4.78 11.81
N SER A 132 6.61 3.48 11.63
CA SER A 132 7.10 2.44 12.54
C SER A 132 7.47 1.17 11.78
N MET A 133 8.20 0.29 12.45
CA MET A 133 8.47 -1.06 11.96
C MET A 133 7.17 -1.83 11.71
N GLU A 134 7.09 -2.52 10.57
CA GLU A 134 5.94 -3.36 10.25
C GLU A 134 6.09 -4.73 10.95
N LYS A 135 5.18 -5.06 11.83
CA LYS A 135 5.20 -6.32 12.58
C LYS A 135 4.31 -7.36 11.90
N ILE A 136 4.86 -8.52 11.58
CA ILE A 136 4.12 -9.63 11.00
C ILE A 136 3.91 -10.69 12.07
N TYR A 137 2.67 -10.73 12.57
CA TYR A 137 2.27 -11.67 13.60
C TYR A 137 1.94 -13.06 13.04
N ASN A 138 1.72 -14.02 13.92
CA ASN A 138 1.38 -15.39 13.53
C ASN A 138 0.19 -15.44 12.58
N CYS A 139 0.37 -16.07 11.43
CA CYS A 139 -0.63 -16.27 10.40
C CYS A 139 -1.07 -17.74 10.37
N LYS A 140 -2.19 -18.07 11.01
CA LYS A 140 -2.68 -19.46 11.09
C LYS A 140 -3.03 -20.03 9.72
N ASN A 141 -3.97 -19.42 9.02
CA ASN A 141 -4.56 -19.99 7.81
C ASN A 141 -4.22 -19.23 6.52
N LEU A 142 -4.01 -17.92 6.57
CA LEU A 142 -3.73 -17.08 5.42
C LEU A 142 -2.52 -16.20 5.62
N LEU A 143 -1.97 -15.73 4.52
CA LEU A 143 -0.91 -14.72 4.51
C LEU A 143 -1.49 -13.34 4.87
N ALA A 144 -0.69 -12.50 5.50
CA ALA A 144 -0.85 -11.06 5.39
C ALA A 144 -0.40 -10.62 3.99
N ASN A 145 -1.02 -9.55 3.45
CA ASN A 145 -0.69 -9.04 2.13
C ASN A 145 -0.39 -7.54 2.20
N ALA A 146 0.71 -7.12 1.58
CA ALA A 146 1.09 -5.72 1.46
C ALA A 146 1.54 -5.44 0.02
N TYR A 147 0.83 -4.53 -0.65
CA TYR A 147 1.12 -4.16 -2.03
C TYR A 147 1.38 -2.66 -2.11
N THR A 148 2.47 -2.30 -2.75
CA THR A 148 2.85 -0.91 -2.98
C THR A 148 3.12 -0.71 -4.46
N ASN A 149 2.46 0.30 -5.04
CA ASN A 149 2.65 0.72 -6.41
C ASN A 149 3.10 2.18 -6.43
N ILE A 150 4.27 2.46 -7.02
CA ILE A 150 4.84 3.79 -7.11
C ILE A 150 5.07 4.10 -8.58
N THR A 151 4.48 5.20 -9.07
CA THR A 151 4.76 5.74 -10.39
C THR A 151 5.56 7.03 -10.23
N VAL A 152 6.70 7.12 -10.89
CA VAL A 152 7.62 8.26 -10.81
C VAL A 152 7.64 9.00 -12.13
N GLY A 153 7.23 10.27 -12.12
CA GLY A 153 7.20 11.16 -13.28
C GLY A 153 8.60 11.56 -13.77
N ASP A 154 8.65 12.18 -14.93
CA ASP A 154 9.91 12.61 -15.56
C ASP A 154 10.71 13.55 -14.64
N ASN A 155 12.05 13.47 -14.70
CA ASN A 155 12.98 14.28 -13.91
C ASN A 155 12.72 14.25 -12.40
N SER A 156 12.15 13.18 -11.88
CA SER A 156 11.85 13.02 -10.46
C SER A 156 12.82 12.06 -9.78
N ASN A 157 13.07 12.30 -8.49
CA ASN A 157 13.92 11.46 -7.67
C ASN A 157 13.11 10.97 -6.48
N VAL A 158 12.91 9.67 -6.37
CA VAL A 158 12.12 9.07 -5.30
C VAL A 158 12.93 8.00 -4.57
N SER A 159 12.92 8.05 -3.26
CA SER A 159 13.42 6.96 -2.42
C SER A 159 12.27 6.25 -1.69
N TRP A 160 12.38 4.93 -1.59
CA TRP A 160 11.53 4.06 -0.79
C TRP A 160 12.37 3.41 0.30
N MET A 161 12.24 3.89 1.53
CA MET A 161 13.04 3.45 2.67
C MET A 161 12.12 3.23 3.89
N PRO A 162 11.21 2.22 3.85
CA PRO A 162 10.41 1.90 5.00
C PRO A 162 11.31 1.42 6.15
N LEU A 163 10.84 1.59 7.38
CA LEU A 163 11.45 0.96 8.53
C LEU A 163 11.35 -0.57 8.43
N GLU A 164 12.02 -1.27 9.30
CA GLU A 164 12.18 -2.73 9.25
C GLU A 164 10.85 -3.46 9.29
N THR A 165 10.78 -4.58 8.58
CA THR A 165 9.69 -5.55 8.72
C THR A 165 10.14 -6.69 9.62
N ILE A 166 9.46 -6.87 10.75
CA ILE A 166 9.78 -7.84 11.78
C ILE A 166 8.83 -9.04 11.67
N PHE A 167 9.39 -10.22 11.45
CA PHE A 167 8.62 -11.47 11.43
C PHE A 167 8.69 -12.16 12.78
N PHE A 168 7.54 -12.23 13.46
CA PHE A 168 7.38 -13.08 14.64
C PHE A 168 7.14 -14.54 14.24
N ASN A 169 7.26 -15.45 15.20
CA ASN A 169 7.06 -16.87 14.95
C ASN A 169 5.70 -17.15 14.27
N GLY A 170 5.75 -17.88 13.15
CA GLY A 170 4.56 -18.17 12.33
C GLY A 170 4.05 -17.00 11.48
N GLY A 171 4.74 -15.87 11.45
CA GLY A 171 4.41 -14.74 10.57
C GLY A 171 4.59 -15.12 9.11
N LYS A 172 3.60 -14.78 8.27
CA LYS A 172 3.60 -15.04 6.82
C LYS A 172 3.13 -13.79 6.07
N LEU A 173 3.98 -13.26 5.19
CA LEU A 173 3.70 -12.06 4.41
C LEU A 173 3.89 -12.33 2.91
N ARG A 174 2.96 -11.84 2.11
CA ARG A 174 3.16 -11.59 0.69
C ARG A 174 3.29 -10.10 0.48
N ARG A 175 4.49 -9.65 0.09
CA ARG A 175 4.76 -8.25 -0.23
C ARG A 175 5.10 -8.12 -1.71
N ARG A 176 4.60 -7.05 -2.34
CA ARG A 176 5.01 -6.62 -3.68
C ARG A 176 5.25 -5.13 -3.70
N LEU A 177 6.37 -4.74 -4.26
CA LEU A 177 6.69 -3.37 -4.63
C LEU A 177 6.78 -3.30 -6.15
N ASN A 178 5.90 -2.52 -6.75
CA ASN A 178 5.90 -2.22 -8.18
C ASN A 178 6.31 -0.77 -8.40
N ILE A 179 7.20 -0.58 -9.35
CA ILE A 179 7.74 0.74 -9.66
C ILE A 179 7.64 0.95 -11.15
N ASP A 180 6.93 2.02 -11.55
CA ASP A 180 6.84 2.48 -12.93
C ASP A 180 7.64 3.79 -13.05
N LEU A 181 8.78 3.76 -13.76
CA LEU A 181 9.65 4.93 -13.95
C LEU A 181 9.40 5.57 -15.31
N LYS A 182 9.27 6.89 -15.34
CA LYS A 182 9.31 7.68 -16.56
C LYS A 182 10.76 8.00 -16.95
N PRO A 183 11.02 8.40 -18.22
CA PRO A 183 12.36 8.80 -18.63
C PRO A 183 12.96 9.85 -17.69
N SER A 184 14.29 9.81 -17.51
CA SER A 184 15.03 10.76 -16.66
C SER A 184 14.65 10.78 -15.18
N SER A 185 13.88 9.80 -14.71
CA SER A 185 13.57 9.64 -13.28
C SER A 185 14.54 8.66 -12.63
N ASN A 186 14.75 8.86 -11.32
CA ASN A 186 15.59 7.98 -10.50
C ASN A 186 14.76 7.42 -9.35
N PHE A 187 15.03 6.17 -9.01
CA PHE A 187 14.41 5.49 -7.88
C PHE A 187 15.45 4.72 -7.07
N PHE A 188 15.41 4.91 -5.76
CA PHE A 188 16.23 4.17 -4.81
C PHE A 188 15.33 3.44 -3.82
N ALA A 189 15.61 2.18 -3.52
CA ALA A 189 14.84 1.40 -2.55
C ALA A 189 15.74 0.59 -1.62
N VAL A 190 15.39 0.60 -0.34
CA VAL A 190 15.96 -0.28 0.68
C VAL A 190 14.83 -0.83 1.54
N GLU A 191 14.77 -2.14 1.71
CA GLU A 191 13.87 -2.83 2.63
C GLU A 191 14.67 -3.75 3.54
N THR A 192 14.44 -3.64 4.85
CA THR A 192 15.10 -4.45 5.87
C THR A 192 14.11 -5.44 6.47
N LEU A 193 14.48 -6.71 6.52
CA LEU A 193 13.68 -7.79 7.09
C LEU A 193 14.40 -8.39 8.29
N ILE A 194 13.69 -8.54 9.41
CA ILE A 194 14.18 -9.15 10.65
C ILE A 194 13.35 -10.41 10.91
N PHE A 195 14.03 -11.55 11.03
CA PHE A 195 13.41 -12.86 11.25
C PHE A 195 13.78 -13.42 12.63
N GLY A 196 12.92 -14.27 13.16
CA GLY A 196 13.25 -15.13 14.31
C GLY A 196 13.00 -14.50 15.68
N LEU A 197 12.24 -13.40 15.76
CA LEU A 197 11.82 -12.92 17.07
C LEU A 197 10.69 -13.82 17.61
N SER A 198 11.01 -14.69 18.55
CA SER A 198 9.99 -15.35 19.39
C SER A 198 9.42 -14.29 20.36
N LEU A 199 8.12 -14.29 20.55
CA LEU A 199 7.54 -13.59 21.68
C LEU A 199 8.09 -14.28 22.94
N ILE A 200 9.01 -13.63 23.61
CA ILE A 200 9.45 -14.07 24.94
C ILE A 200 8.26 -13.84 25.86
N HIS A 201 7.61 -14.92 26.27
CA HIS A 201 6.70 -14.87 27.39
C HIS A 201 7.56 -14.64 28.65
N ILE A 202 7.61 -13.40 29.10
CA ILE A 202 8.04 -13.09 30.46
C ILE A 202 6.86 -13.47 31.34
N SER A 203 6.95 -14.65 31.90
CA SER A 203 6.06 -15.13 32.97
C SER A 203 6.47 -14.51 34.30
#